data_95c15649cea94daae01ddc046d7cd1a7
#
_entry.id   95c15649cea94daae01ddc046d7cd1a7
#
_cell.length_a   1.000
_cell.length_b   1.000
_cell.length_c   1.000
_cell.angle_alpha   90.00
_cell.angle_beta   90.00
_cell.angle_gamma   90.00
#
_symmetry.space_group_name_H-M   'P 1'
#
loop_
_entity.id
_entity.type
_entity.pdbx_description
1 polymer ?
#
loop_
_entity_poly.entity_id
_entity_poly.type
_entity_poly.pdbx_seq_one_letter_code
_entity_poly.pdbx_strand_id
1 'polypeptide(L)'
;EHLEDARVGNDPQSGQPLVLFSMKPDGARLMQEMTGNNVKRRMAMVLDEEVATAPTIQSRFGACGQITLGGFRDYNSLLNEANDLVIVLRAGALPAPLIPQNEQLIGPTLGRDSVIRGAEGALIGICLVLFFMGIYYQVAGVVADVMVVLNLVFMLSIMAFFNNDLTLPGIAGIALTVGMAVDANVLITERMREELRMGKSARAAVDQGFRRAFWSIFDSQLTTFIAGVVLFQYGSPEIQGFAKTLMIGIITSLFTGVFCSKVMFDWLVRGLRIQRLRVG
;
A
#
# COMPACT_ATOMS: atom_id res chain seq x y z
N GLU A 1 21.30 -29.50 6.18
CA GLU A 1 20.58 -30.64 5.55
C GLU A 1 20.12 -31.68 6.60
N HIS A 2 20.87 -31.90 7.68
CA HIS A 2 20.61 -32.90 8.71
C HIS A 2 19.76 -32.44 9.88
N LEU A 3 19.49 -31.14 10.02
CA LEU A 3 18.58 -30.58 11.02
C LEU A 3 17.13 -30.82 10.59
N GLU A 4 16.29 -31.23 11.55
CA GLU A 4 14.86 -31.46 11.32
C GLU A 4 14.04 -30.25 11.78
N ASP A 5 14.26 -29.78 13.03
CA ASP A 5 13.61 -28.60 13.60
C ASP A 5 14.48 -27.93 14.67
N ALA A 6 14.22 -26.64 14.90
CA ALA A 6 14.79 -25.87 16.00
C ALA A 6 13.72 -24.95 16.57
N ARG A 7 13.65 -24.83 17.91
CA ARG A 7 12.67 -23.98 18.60
C ARG A 7 13.23 -23.41 19.90
N VAL A 8 12.70 -22.27 20.30
CA VAL A 8 13.00 -21.73 21.63
C VAL A 8 12.22 -22.51 22.68
N GLY A 9 12.90 -22.89 23.76
CA GLY A 9 12.34 -23.49 24.95
C GLY A 9 12.79 -22.74 26.18
N ASN A 10 12.29 -23.14 27.35
CA ASN A 10 12.76 -22.63 28.62
C ASN A 10 13.41 -23.76 29.43
N ASP A 11 14.52 -23.47 30.06
CA ASP A 11 15.20 -24.39 30.96
C ASP A 11 14.32 -24.64 32.19
N PRO A 12 13.97 -25.91 32.52
CA PRO A 12 13.14 -26.22 33.67
C PRO A 12 13.77 -25.84 35.01
N GLN A 13 15.09 -25.72 35.09
CA GLN A 13 15.82 -25.42 36.34
C GLN A 13 16.06 -23.92 36.55
N SER A 14 16.43 -23.20 35.52
CA SER A 14 16.76 -21.77 35.60
C SER A 14 15.65 -20.85 35.10
N GLY A 15 14.66 -21.37 34.34
CA GLY A 15 13.63 -20.58 33.71
C GLY A 15 14.15 -19.71 32.52
N GLN A 16 15.43 -19.84 32.19
CA GLN A 16 16.05 -19.06 31.11
C GLN A 16 15.74 -19.62 29.73
N PRO A 17 15.70 -18.77 28.67
CA PRO A 17 15.55 -19.22 27.30
C PRO A 17 16.70 -20.11 26.86
N LEU A 18 16.37 -21.18 26.15
CA LEU A 18 17.34 -22.08 25.51
C LEU A 18 16.83 -22.47 24.12
N VAL A 19 17.72 -22.96 23.27
CA VAL A 19 17.35 -23.44 21.94
C VAL A 19 17.35 -24.97 21.95
N LEU A 20 16.19 -25.54 21.63
CA LEU A 20 16.00 -26.98 21.42
C LEU A 20 16.10 -27.25 19.92
N PHE A 21 16.84 -28.30 19.55
CA PHE A 21 16.92 -28.72 18.14
C PHE A 21 16.78 -30.22 18.02
N SER A 22 16.23 -30.67 16.89
CA SER A 22 16.13 -32.06 16.51
C SER A 22 16.87 -32.33 15.18
N MET A 23 17.46 -33.55 15.09
CA MET A 23 18.22 -33.97 13.94
C MET A 23 17.52 -35.13 13.22
N LYS A 24 17.57 -35.12 11.92
CA LYS A 24 17.16 -36.28 11.09
C LYS A 24 18.01 -37.54 11.45
N PRO A 25 17.53 -38.75 11.19
CA PRO A 25 18.21 -40.01 11.61
C PRO A 25 19.67 -40.08 11.19
N ASP A 26 20.00 -39.63 9.99
CA ASP A 26 21.39 -39.65 9.48
C ASP A 26 22.27 -38.65 10.20
N GLY A 27 21.75 -37.43 10.44
CA GLY A 27 22.45 -36.40 11.23
C GLY A 27 22.63 -36.80 12.70
N ALA A 28 21.65 -37.51 13.26
CA ALA A 28 21.69 -37.97 14.64
C ALA A 28 22.86 -38.93 14.89
N ARG A 29 23.16 -39.83 13.94
CA ARG A 29 24.31 -40.76 14.04
C ARG A 29 25.64 -40.01 14.02
N LEU A 30 25.81 -39.08 13.07
CA LEU A 30 27.01 -38.23 12.98
C LEU A 30 27.23 -37.40 14.23
N MET A 31 26.14 -36.77 14.73
CA MET A 31 26.19 -35.96 15.93
C MET A 31 26.52 -36.79 17.17
N GLN A 32 26.00 -38.01 17.27
CA GLN A 32 26.27 -38.92 18.36
C GLN A 32 27.76 -39.38 18.40
N GLU A 33 28.36 -39.65 17.25
CA GLU A 33 29.77 -39.99 17.15
C GLU A 33 30.67 -38.79 17.45
N MET A 34 30.36 -37.63 16.84
CA MET A 34 31.13 -36.40 17.05
C MET A 34 31.11 -35.95 18.50
N THR A 35 29.92 -35.90 19.13
CA THR A 35 29.79 -35.46 20.53
C THR A 35 30.35 -36.47 21.52
N GLY A 36 30.24 -37.79 21.24
CA GLY A 36 30.82 -38.84 22.07
C GLY A 36 32.37 -38.78 22.18
N ASN A 37 33.01 -38.41 21.07
CA ASN A 37 34.49 -38.33 21.02
C ASN A 37 35.03 -36.98 21.53
N ASN A 38 34.17 -35.96 21.71
CA ASN A 38 34.57 -34.58 22.03
C ASN A 38 33.85 -34.00 23.28
N VAL A 39 33.44 -34.82 24.22
CA VAL A 39 32.83 -34.36 25.50
C VAL A 39 33.77 -33.40 26.20
N LYS A 40 33.21 -32.29 26.76
CA LYS A 40 33.91 -31.16 27.40
C LYS A 40 34.72 -30.28 26.44
N ARG A 41 34.68 -30.50 25.12
CA ARG A 41 35.23 -29.57 24.14
C ARG A 41 34.17 -28.62 23.64
N ARG A 42 34.60 -27.49 23.05
CA ARG A 42 33.70 -26.53 22.41
C ARG A 42 33.36 -27.01 21.01
N MET A 43 32.07 -26.86 20.66
CA MET A 43 31.57 -27.15 19.31
C MET A 43 31.17 -25.82 18.69
N ALA A 44 31.93 -25.35 17.70
CA ALA A 44 31.57 -24.12 16.98
C ALA A 44 30.44 -24.41 15.97
N MET A 45 29.41 -23.57 15.99
CA MET A 45 28.42 -23.48 14.94
C MET A 45 28.83 -22.39 13.99
N VAL A 46 29.16 -22.75 12.77
CA VAL A 46 29.65 -21.81 11.75
C VAL A 46 28.56 -21.61 10.72
N LEU A 47 28.23 -20.35 10.42
CA LEU A 47 27.34 -19.91 9.35
C LEU A 47 28.09 -18.89 8.50
N ASP A 48 28.12 -19.10 7.18
CA ASP A 48 28.75 -18.18 6.23
C ASP A 48 30.20 -17.76 6.62
N GLU A 49 30.99 -18.75 7.06
CA GLU A 49 32.39 -18.60 7.54
C GLU A 49 32.55 -17.85 8.88
N GLU A 50 31.47 -17.41 9.50
CA GLU A 50 31.49 -16.80 10.84
C GLU A 50 31.00 -17.76 11.91
N VAL A 51 31.59 -17.69 13.11
CA VAL A 51 31.20 -18.50 14.25
C VAL A 51 30.00 -17.85 14.94
N ALA A 52 28.79 -18.35 14.70
CA ALA A 52 27.57 -17.85 15.32
C ALA A 52 27.56 -18.12 16.84
N THR A 53 27.97 -19.31 17.28
CA THR A 53 28.09 -19.68 18.71
C THR A 53 29.03 -20.86 18.89
N ALA A 54 29.60 -21.02 20.10
CA ALA A 54 30.53 -22.11 20.40
C ALA A 54 30.25 -22.72 21.77
N PRO A 55 29.09 -23.41 21.98
CA PRO A 55 28.76 -24.09 23.22
C PRO A 55 29.71 -25.22 23.55
N THR A 56 29.83 -25.56 24.84
CA THR A 56 30.58 -26.70 25.30
C THR A 56 29.71 -27.96 25.30
N ILE A 57 30.22 -29.07 24.74
CA ILE A 57 29.55 -30.35 24.74
C ILE A 57 29.53 -30.94 26.17
N GLN A 58 28.35 -30.96 26.78
CA GLN A 58 28.19 -31.47 28.15
C GLN A 58 28.12 -32.99 28.21
N SER A 59 27.43 -33.59 27.26
CA SER A 59 27.24 -35.04 27.17
C SER A 59 27.08 -35.48 25.73
N ARG A 60 27.21 -36.81 25.49
CA ARG A 60 26.90 -37.40 24.20
C ARG A 60 25.41 -37.28 23.87
N PHE A 61 25.08 -36.73 22.73
CA PHE A 61 23.68 -36.64 22.23
C PHE A 61 23.62 -36.96 20.73
N GLY A 62 22.42 -37.29 20.24
CA GLY A 62 22.22 -37.63 18.84
C GLY A 62 21.01 -36.95 18.23
N ALA A 63 19.81 -37.53 18.46
CA ALA A 63 18.60 -37.07 17.80
C ALA A 63 18.12 -35.69 18.27
N CYS A 64 18.28 -35.35 19.57
CA CYS A 64 17.86 -34.09 20.14
C CYS A 64 19.00 -33.48 20.96
N GLY A 65 19.11 -32.16 20.91
CA GLY A 65 20.07 -31.38 21.69
C GLY A 65 19.45 -30.08 22.18
N GLN A 66 20.11 -29.50 23.17
CA GLN A 66 19.77 -28.19 23.68
C GLN A 66 21.01 -27.30 23.76
N ILE A 67 20.85 -26.03 23.39
CA ILE A 67 21.88 -25.01 23.50
C ILE A 67 21.46 -24.05 24.59
N THR A 68 22.19 -24.04 25.69
CA THR A 68 21.99 -23.08 26.79
C THR A 68 22.79 -21.83 26.47
N LEU A 69 22.11 -20.69 26.42
CA LEU A 69 22.74 -19.39 26.22
C LEU A 69 23.31 -18.93 27.56
N GLY A 70 24.63 -18.82 27.61
CA GLY A 70 25.33 -18.46 28.84
C GLY A 70 25.40 -16.96 29.07
N GLY A 71 25.35 -16.52 30.33
CA GLY A 71 25.60 -15.14 30.76
C GLY A 71 24.53 -14.59 31.70
N PHE A 72 24.94 -13.71 32.64
CA PHE A 72 24.02 -12.94 33.47
C PHE A 72 23.47 -11.75 32.59
N ARG A 73 22.56 -12.05 31.71
CA ARG A 73 21.89 -11.05 30.85
C ARG A 73 20.41 -11.03 31.14
N ASP A 74 19.77 -9.93 30.74
CA ASP A 74 18.33 -9.77 30.86
C ASP A 74 17.58 -10.85 30.07
N TYR A 75 16.46 -11.34 30.59
CA TYR A 75 15.63 -12.38 29.98
C TYR A 75 15.26 -12.04 28.50
N ASN A 76 14.91 -10.77 28.25
CA ASN A 76 14.53 -10.33 26.91
C ASN A 76 15.71 -10.38 25.91
N SER A 77 16.93 -10.08 26.37
CA SER A 77 18.12 -10.16 25.51
C SER A 77 18.48 -11.61 25.17
N LEU A 78 18.35 -12.53 26.14
CA LEU A 78 18.53 -13.95 25.93
C LEU A 78 17.46 -14.55 25.02
N LEU A 79 16.22 -14.07 25.15
CA LEU A 79 15.11 -14.49 24.28
C LEU A 79 15.34 -14.07 22.82
N ASN A 80 15.81 -12.85 22.59
CA ASN A 80 16.16 -12.37 21.25
C ASN A 80 17.30 -13.18 20.67
N GLU A 81 18.37 -13.42 21.41
CA GLU A 81 19.51 -14.25 20.98
C GLU A 81 19.08 -15.69 20.68
N ALA A 82 18.16 -16.27 21.46
CA ALA A 82 17.58 -17.58 21.22
C ALA A 82 16.77 -17.62 19.92
N ASN A 83 15.95 -16.59 19.67
CA ASN A 83 15.17 -16.48 18.45
C ASN A 83 16.07 -16.33 17.22
N ASP A 84 17.09 -15.49 17.29
CA ASP A 84 18.05 -15.29 16.20
C ASP A 84 18.76 -16.61 15.86
N LEU A 85 19.21 -17.35 16.90
CA LEU A 85 19.85 -18.64 16.69
C LEU A 85 18.90 -19.70 16.11
N VAL A 86 17.63 -19.70 16.49
CA VAL A 86 16.62 -20.58 15.90
C VAL A 86 16.40 -20.25 14.42
N ILE A 87 16.35 -18.97 14.06
CA ILE A 87 16.23 -18.53 12.66
C ILE A 87 17.43 -19.02 11.84
N VAL A 88 18.65 -18.82 12.37
CA VAL A 88 19.89 -19.27 11.72
C VAL A 88 19.90 -20.80 11.54
N LEU A 89 19.51 -21.55 12.56
CA LEU A 89 19.46 -23.01 12.51
C LEU A 89 18.42 -23.55 11.53
N ARG A 90 17.23 -22.92 11.47
CA ARG A 90 16.15 -23.29 10.53
C ARG A 90 16.46 -22.90 9.09
N ALA A 91 17.03 -21.71 8.89
CA ALA A 91 17.39 -21.25 7.55
C ALA A 91 18.49 -22.11 6.92
N GLY A 92 19.39 -22.67 7.76
CA GLY A 92 20.58 -23.37 7.27
C GLY A 92 21.48 -22.46 6.43
N ALA A 93 22.48 -23.02 5.80
CA ALA A 93 23.24 -22.31 4.79
C ALA A 93 22.38 -22.10 3.54
N LEU A 94 22.14 -20.85 3.20
CA LEU A 94 21.43 -20.52 1.95
C LEU A 94 22.24 -21.04 0.76
N PRO A 95 21.57 -21.60 -0.27
CA PRO A 95 22.27 -22.15 -1.44
C PRO A 95 23.02 -21.08 -2.25
N ALA A 96 22.74 -19.80 -1.99
CA ALA A 96 23.45 -18.64 -2.59
C ALA A 96 23.54 -17.51 -1.57
N PRO A 97 24.64 -16.72 -1.56
CA PRO A 97 24.78 -15.58 -0.67
C PRO A 97 23.71 -14.51 -1.01
N LEU A 98 23.01 -14.03 0.02
CA LEU A 98 22.12 -12.90 -0.13
C LEU A 98 22.93 -11.61 -0.10
N ILE A 99 22.95 -10.89 -1.21
CA ILE A 99 23.51 -9.54 -1.27
C ILE A 99 22.35 -8.56 -1.07
N PRO A 100 22.32 -7.78 0.02
CA PRO A 100 21.29 -6.77 0.19
C PRO A 100 21.43 -5.73 -0.93
N GLN A 101 20.43 -5.66 -1.83
CA GLN A 101 20.44 -4.73 -2.95
C GLN A 101 19.94 -3.34 -2.55
N ASN A 102 19.10 -3.24 -1.55
CA ASN A 102 18.54 -1.98 -1.12
C ASN A 102 18.08 -2.06 0.34
N GLU A 103 18.68 -1.28 1.20
CA GLU A 103 18.28 -1.14 2.60
C GLU A 103 17.72 0.27 2.80
N GLN A 104 16.40 0.39 2.90
CA GLN A 104 15.73 1.65 3.20
C GLN A 104 15.23 1.65 4.64
N LEU A 105 15.97 2.27 5.53
CA LEU A 105 15.54 2.58 6.89
C LEU A 105 14.65 3.84 6.87
N ILE A 106 13.35 3.65 6.71
CA ILE A 106 12.37 4.74 6.81
C ILE A 106 11.98 4.87 8.28
N GLY A 107 12.53 5.88 8.96
CA GLY A 107 12.14 6.19 10.34
C GLY A 107 10.66 6.62 10.41
N PRO A 108 9.93 6.30 11.51
CA PRO A 108 8.50 6.62 11.68
C PRO A 108 8.18 8.12 11.54
N THR A 109 9.13 8.98 11.91
CA THR A 109 9.01 10.44 11.83
C THR A 109 9.06 10.97 10.40
N LEU A 110 9.97 10.43 9.56
CA LEU A 110 10.10 10.83 8.15
C LEU A 110 8.86 10.46 7.34
N GLY A 111 8.25 9.31 7.60
CA GLY A 111 7.01 8.90 6.95
C GLY A 111 5.85 9.83 7.31
N ARG A 112 5.69 10.17 8.59
CA ARG A 112 4.62 11.04 9.09
C ARG A 112 4.72 12.46 8.52
N ASP A 113 5.90 13.07 8.55
CA ASP A 113 6.10 14.44 8.03
C ASP A 113 5.85 14.52 6.52
N SER A 114 6.25 13.51 5.77
CA SER A 114 6.01 13.44 4.33
C SER A 114 4.52 13.29 4.01
N VAL A 115 3.79 12.47 4.78
CA VAL A 115 2.34 12.30 4.64
C VAL A 115 1.60 13.61 4.96
N ILE A 116 1.96 14.30 6.04
CA ILE A 116 1.32 15.57 6.42
C ILE A 116 1.56 16.62 5.33
N ARG A 117 2.80 16.83 4.91
CA ARG A 117 3.12 17.81 3.85
C ARG A 117 2.47 17.46 2.52
N GLY A 118 2.41 16.17 2.17
CA GLY A 118 1.71 15.69 0.97
C GLY A 118 0.21 15.96 1.03
N ALA A 119 -0.44 15.70 2.18
CA ALA A 119 -1.85 15.97 2.40
C ALA A 119 -2.17 17.48 2.40
N GLU A 120 -1.31 18.30 3.03
CA GLU A 120 -1.44 19.77 3.00
C GLU A 120 -1.33 20.30 1.57
N GLY A 121 -0.34 19.85 0.80
CA GLY A 121 -0.17 20.25 -0.60
C GLY A 121 -1.36 19.85 -1.48
N ALA A 122 -1.86 18.62 -1.30
CA ALA A 122 -3.05 18.13 -2.00
C ALA A 122 -4.29 18.96 -1.64
N LEU A 123 -4.49 19.28 -0.35
CA LEU A 123 -5.61 20.09 0.11
C LEU A 123 -5.58 21.52 -0.49
N ILE A 124 -4.41 22.15 -0.48
CA ILE A 124 -4.23 23.48 -1.09
C ILE A 124 -4.54 23.43 -2.59
N GLY A 125 -4.04 22.42 -3.29
CA GLY A 125 -4.32 22.21 -4.72
C GLY A 125 -5.81 22.03 -5.01
N ILE A 126 -6.50 21.20 -4.22
CA ILE A 126 -7.96 21.00 -4.32
C ILE A 126 -8.72 22.30 -4.08
N CYS A 127 -8.40 23.03 -3.02
CA CYS A 127 -9.06 24.32 -2.72
C CYS A 127 -8.87 25.35 -3.84
N LEU A 128 -7.67 25.42 -4.42
CA LEU A 128 -7.38 26.31 -5.55
C LEU A 128 -8.21 25.96 -6.78
N VAL A 129 -8.34 24.70 -7.10
CA VAL A 129 -9.12 24.21 -8.24
C VAL A 129 -10.61 24.49 -8.03
N LEU A 130 -11.17 24.19 -6.86
CA LEU A 130 -12.57 24.47 -6.54
C LEU A 130 -12.85 25.98 -6.61
N PHE A 131 -11.97 26.81 -6.05
CA PHE A 131 -12.10 28.27 -6.13
C PHE A 131 -12.12 28.77 -7.58
N PHE A 132 -11.20 28.29 -8.41
CA PHE A 132 -11.15 28.64 -9.83
C PHE A 132 -12.42 28.20 -10.57
N MET A 133 -12.90 26.98 -10.33
CA MET A 133 -14.10 26.43 -10.97
C MET A 133 -15.35 27.24 -10.59
N GLY A 134 -15.52 27.56 -9.31
CA GLY A 134 -16.66 28.36 -8.82
C GLY A 134 -16.70 29.76 -9.45
N ILE A 135 -15.54 30.42 -9.61
CA ILE A 135 -15.47 31.76 -10.21
C ILE A 135 -15.68 31.70 -11.72
N TYR A 136 -14.98 30.82 -12.42
CA TYR A 136 -14.97 30.81 -13.88
C TYR A 136 -16.26 30.26 -14.48
N TYR A 137 -16.78 29.13 -13.94
CA TYR A 137 -17.98 28.47 -14.45
C TYR A 137 -19.27 28.82 -13.70
N GLN A 138 -19.19 29.68 -12.68
CA GLN A 138 -20.34 30.16 -11.90
C GLN A 138 -21.26 29.01 -11.43
N VAL A 139 -22.53 28.98 -11.87
CA VAL A 139 -23.49 27.95 -11.45
C VAL A 139 -23.04 26.53 -11.83
N ALA A 140 -22.51 26.37 -13.05
CA ALA A 140 -22.00 25.07 -13.47
C ALA A 140 -20.73 24.67 -12.69
N GLY A 141 -19.91 25.65 -12.28
CA GLY A 141 -18.75 25.43 -11.42
C GLY A 141 -19.15 24.91 -10.05
N VAL A 142 -20.15 25.48 -9.41
CA VAL A 142 -20.66 25.01 -8.11
C VAL A 142 -21.16 23.57 -8.21
N VAL A 143 -21.84 23.21 -9.30
CA VAL A 143 -22.25 21.81 -9.52
C VAL A 143 -21.03 20.91 -9.66
N ALA A 144 -20.02 21.32 -10.43
CA ALA A 144 -18.78 20.56 -10.59
C ALA A 144 -18.05 20.39 -9.24
N ASP A 145 -17.98 21.43 -8.41
CA ASP A 145 -17.36 21.41 -7.10
C ASP A 145 -18.05 20.40 -6.17
N VAL A 146 -19.39 20.40 -6.14
CA VAL A 146 -20.16 19.40 -5.38
C VAL A 146 -19.86 17.97 -5.88
N MET A 147 -19.73 17.78 -7.20
CA MET A 147 -19.41 16.46 -7.76
C MET A 147 -17.98 16.02 -7.42
N VAL A 148 -17.01 16.94 -7.38
CA VAL A 148 -15.64 16.65 -6.97
C VAL A 148 -15.58 16.23 -5.49
N VAL A 149 -16.28 16.95 -4.62
CA VAL A 149 -16.37 16.57 -3.19
C VAL A 149 -17.05 15.21 -3.03
N LEU A 150 -18.15 14.97 -3.78
CA LEU A 150 -18.84 13.68 -3.76
C LEU A 150 -17.93 12.54 -4.27
N ASN A 151 -17.14 12.79 -5.32
CA ASN A 151 -16.15 11.85 -5.83
C ASN A 151 -15.11 11.49 -4.77
N LEU A 152 -14.58 12.48 -4.06
CA LEU A 152 -13.62 12.26 -2.98
C LEU A 152 -14.22 11.41 -1.85
N VAL A 153 -15.46 11.68 -1.45
CA VAL A 153 -16.17 10.90 -0.44
C VAL A 153 -16.36 9.44 -0.91
N PHE A 154 -16.80 9.20 -2.14
CA PHE A 154 -16.96 7.86 -2.67
C PHE A 154 -15.64 7.11 -2.77
N MET A 155 -14.61 7.77 -3.26
CA MET A 155 -13.27 7.20 -3.36
C MET A 155 -12.73 6.77 -1.99
N LEU A 156 -12.77 7.65 -1.00
CA LEU A 156 -12.33 7.33 0.36
C LEU A 156 -13.19 6.23 1.00
N SER A 157 -14.51 6.24 0.77
CA SER A 157 -15.42 5.20 1.27
C SER A 157 -15.10 3.82 0.68
N ILE A 158 -14.81 3.75 -0.62
CA ILE A 158 -14.42 2.50 -1.28
C ILE A 158 -13.05 2.03 -0.76
N MET A 159 -12.08 2.93 -0.61
CA MET A 159 -10.78 2.58 -0.06
C MET A 159 -10.90 2.03 1.37
N ALA A 160 -11.71 2.68 2.21
CA ALA A 160 -11.96 2.22 3.58
C ALA A 160 -12.68 0.87 3.62
N PHE A 161 -13.66 0.65 2.74
CA PHE A 161 -14.40 -0.61 2.65
C PHE A 161 -13.50 -1.80 2.29
N PHE A 162 -12.52 -1.61 1.41
CA PHE A 162 -11.56 -2.63 1.02
C PHE A 162 -10.32 -2.71 1.93
N ASN A 163 -10.29 -1.96 3.04
CA ASN A 163 -9.14 -1.87 3.96
C ASN A 163 -7.81 -1.58 3.22
N ASN A 164 -7.87 -0.72 2.21
CA ASN A 164 -6.66 -0.33 1.48
C ASN A 164 -5.86 0.70 2.27
N ASP A 165 -4.59 0.41 2.50
CA ASP A 165 -3.67 1.34 3.16
C ASP A 165 -3.40 2.56 2.27
N LEU A 166 -3.46 3.74 2.89
CA LEU A 166 -3.14 4.99 2.21
C LEU A 166 -1.62 5.23 2.25
N THR A 167 -0.97 4.91 1.14
CA THR A 167 0.47 5.18 0.97
C THR A 167 0.74 6.62 0.55
N LEU A 168 1.97 7.12 0.72
CA LEU A 168 2.35 8.46 0.26
C LEU A 168 2.11 8.65 -1.26
N PRO A 169 2.51 7.72 -2.15
CA PRO A 169 2.11 7.79 -3.56
C PRO A 169 0.58 7.69 -3.77
N GLY A 170 -0.14 7.00 -2.88
CA GLY A 170 -1.61 6.96 -2.90
C GLY A 170 -2.25 8.32 -2.69
N ILE A 171 -1.69 9.19 -1.81
CA ILE A 171 -2.14 10.58 -1.63
C ILE A 171 -1.97 11.37 -2.95
N ALA A 172 -0.83 11.19 -3.63
CA ALA A 172 -0.63 11.79 -4.95
C ALA A 172 -1.65 11.29 -5.98
N GLY A 173 -2.03 10.01 -5.91
CA GLY A 173 -3.11 9.43 -6.70
C GLY A 173 -4.47 10.09 -6.45
N ILE A 174 -4.79 10.41 -5.19
CA ILE A 174 -6.00 11.17 -4.83
C ILE A 174 -5.99 12.55 -5.49
N ALA A 175 -4.89 13.30 -5.33
CA ALA A 175 -4.76 14.63 -5.91
C ALA A 175 -4.90 14.62 -7.45
N LEU A 176 -4.27 13.64 -8.11
CA LEU A 176 -4.39 13.44 -9.55
C LEU A 176 -5.83 13.12 -9.97
N THR A 177 -6.51 12.25 -9.23
CA THR A 177 -7.90 11.86 -9.52
C THR A 177 -8.87 13.04 -9.39
N VAL A 178 -8.66 13.92 -8.41
CA VAL A 178 -9.44 15.16 -8.28
C VAL A 178 -9.25 16.04 -9.53
N GLY A 179 -8.03 16.20 -10.01
CA GLY A 179 -7.76 16.91 -11.27
C GLY A 179 -8.51 16.32 -12.47
N MET A 180 -8.50 15.00 -12.63
CA MET A 180 -9.22 14.30 -13.70
C MET A 180 -10.75 14.41 -13.55
N ALA A 181 -11.27 14.39 -12.32
CA ALA A 181 -12.70 14.57 -12.06
C ALA A 181 -13.16 15.98 -12.44
N VAL A 182 -12.35 16.99 -12.17
CA VAL A 182 -12.59 18.38 -12.61
C VAL A 182 -12.57 18.47 -14.13
N ASP A 183 -11.59 17.86 -14.80
CA ASP A 183 -11.47 17.89 -16.26
C ASP A 183 -12.72 17.30 -16.95
N ALA A 184 -13.23 16.18 -16.45
CA ALA A 184 -14.47 15.60 -16.95
C ALA A 184 -15.66 16.57 -16.83
N ASN A 185 -15.80 17.26 -15.69
CA ASN A 185 -16.87 18.26 -15.48
C ASN A 185 -16.67 19.49 -16.34
N VAL A 186 -15.43 19.96 -16.51
CA VAL A 186 -15.08 21.06 -17.43
C VAL A 186 -15.49 20.74 -18.86
N LEU A 187 -15.12 19.53 -19.35
CA LEU A 187 -15.44 19.12 -20.70
C LEU A 187 -16.97 19.10 -20.95
N ILE A 188 -17.75 18.57 -20.00
CA ILE A 188 -19.22 18.57 -20.07
C ILE A 188 -19.73 20.01 -20.10
N THR A 189 -19.22 20.87 -19.22
CA THR A 189 -19.63 22.27 -19.10
C THR A 189 -19.32 23.07 -20.36
N GLU A 190 -18.15 22.89 -20.95
CA GLU A 190 -17.80 23.56 -22.21
C GLU A 190 -18.67 23.07 -23.39
N ARG A 191 -18.99 21.77 -23.45
CA ARG A 191 -19.94 21.27 -24.46
C ARG A 191 -21.34 21.85 -24.25
N MET A 192 -21.81 21.98 -23.00
CA MET A 192 -23.08 22.67 -22.75
C MET A 192 -23.03 24.14 -23.15
N ARG A 193 -21.91 24.83 -22.92
CA ARG A 193 -21.69 26.22 -23.30
C ARG A 193 -21.72 26.41 -24.82
N GLU A 194 -21.09 25.50 -25.58
CA GLU A 194 -21.16 25.49 -27.04
C GLU A 194 -22.62 25.38 -27.55
N GLU A 195 -23.40 24.46 -26.96
CA GLU A 195 -24.80 24.26 -27.33
C GLU A 195 -25.69 25.48 -27.00
N LEU A 196 -25.43 26.12 -25.86
CA LEU A 196 -26.12 27.37 -25.48
C LEU A 196 -25.79 28.52 -26.42
N ARG A 197 -24.51 28.64 -26.86
CA ARG A 197 -24.10 29.64 -27.85
C ARG A 197 -24.76 29.45 -29.22
N MET A 198 -25.11 28.21 -29.59
CA MET A 198 -25.90 27.90 -30.76
C MET A 198 -27.40 28.20 -30.61
N GLY A 199 -27.82 28.82 -29.49
CA GLY A 199 -29.21 29.22 -29.27
C GLY A 199 -30.15 28.13 -28.79
N LYS A 200 -29.63 26.99 -28.34
CA LYS A 200 -30.46 25.92 -27.80
C LYS A 200 -30.97 26.25 -26.40
N SER A 201 -32.11 25.68 -26.02
CA SER A 201 -32.65 25.82 -24.67
C SER A 201 -31.70 25.13 -23.63
N ALA A 202 -31.72 25.60 -22.39
CA ALA A 202 -30.89 25.05 -21.31
C ALA A 202 -31.02 23.52 -21.19
N ARG A 203 -32.22 22.99 -21.32
CA ARG A 203 -32.49 21.55 -21.27
C ARG A 203 -31.83 20.80 -22.44
N ALA A 204 -31.96 21.32 -23.66
CA ALA A 204 -31.36 20.71 -24.84
C ALA A 204 -29.82 20.79 -24.79
N ALA A 205 -29.28 21.88 -24.23
CA ALA A 205 -27.84 22.05 -24.04
C ALA A 205 -27.27 21.06 -23.02
N VAL A 206 -27.94 20.80 -21.90
CA VAL A 206 -27.56 19.77 -20.94
C VAL A 206 -27.55 18.39 -21.60
N ASP A 207 -28.66 17.97 -22.22
CA ASP A 207 -28.76 16.63 -22.84
C ASP A 207 -27.71 16.42 -23.94
N GLN A 208 -27.48 17.42 -24.79
CA GLN A 208 -26.51 17.34 -25.89
C GLN A 208 -25.06 17.42 -25.37
N GLY A 209 -24.79 18.29 -24.39
CA GLY A 209 -23.48 18.45 -23.79
C GLY A 209 -22.99 17.14 -23.17
N PHE A 210 -23.80 16.50 -22.35
CA PHE A 210 -23.47 15.19 -21.77
C PHE A 210 -23.27 14.12 -22.83
N ARG A 211 -24.14 14.04 -23.83
CA ARG A 211 -24.04 13.02 -24.87
C ARG A 211 -22.79 13.16 -25.73
N ARG A 212 -22.37 14.41 -26.02
CA ARG A 212 -21.16 14.66 -26.81
C ARG A 212 -19.87 14.51 -26.00
N ALA A 213 -19.88 14.87 -24.73
CA ALA A 213 -18.73 14.73 -23.86
C ALA A 213 -18.47 13.28 -23.45
N PHE A 214 -19.51 12.45 -23.35
CA PHE A 214 -19.42 11.11 -22.79
C PHE A 214 -18.32 10.26 -23.39
N TRP A 215 -18.28 10.12 -24.70
CA TRP A 215 -17.30 9.26 -25.36
C TRP A 215 -15.87 9.75 -25.19
N SER A 216 -15.63 11.05 -25.22
CA SER A 216 -14.30 11.63 -24.99
C SER A 216 -13.83 11.40 -23.56
N ILE A 217 -14.72 11.55 -22.57
CA ILE A 217 -14.43 11.29 -21.17
C ILE A 217 -14.16 9.80 -20.96
N PHE A 218 -15.01 8.94 -21.53
CA PHE A 218 -14.86 7.49 -21.38
C PHE A 218 -13.55 6.98 -21.96
N ASP A 219 -13.18 7.41 -23.17
CA ASP A 219 -11.92 7.04 -23.83
C ASP A 219 -10.70 7.47 -23.02
N SER A 220 -10.68 8.71 -22.53
CA SER A 220 -9.60 9.23 -21.69
C SER A 220 -9.47 8.44 -20.37
N GLN A 221 -10.59 8.20 -19.71
CA GLN A 221 -10.63 7.45 -18.45
C GLN A 221 -10.24 5.98 -18.65
N LEU A 222 -10.69 5.34 -19.74
CA LEU A 222 -10.33 3.96 -20.06
C LEU A 222 -8.83 3.81 -20.31
N THR A 223 -8.24 4.74 -21.07
CA THR A 223 -6.79 4.73 -21.34
C THR A 223 -5.99 4.84 -20.06
N THR A 224 -6.39 5.76 -19.18
CA THR A 224 -5.72 5.93 -17.87
C THR A 224 -5.95 4.74 -16.96
N PHE A 225 -7.14 4.11 -17.00
CA PHE A 225 -7.44 2.90 -16.24
C PHE A 225 -6.55 1.73 -16.65
N ILE A 226 -6.35 1.53 -17.98
CA ILE A 226 -5.43 0.50 -18.50
C ILE A 226 -4.01 0.75 -18.00
N ALA A 227 -3.53 1.99 -18.02
CA ALA A 227 -2.22 2.35 -17.45
C ALA A 227 -2.16 2.03 -15.94
N GLY A 228 -3.23 2.31 -15.20
CA GLY A 228 -3.36 1.95 -13.78
C GLY A 228 -3.26 0.44 -13.54
N VAL A 229 -3.91 -0.38 -14.37
CA VAL A 229 -3.83 -1.86 -14.29
C VAL A 229 -2.39 -2.33 -14.51
N VAL A 230 -1.70 -1.79 -15.51
CA VAL A 230 -0.29 -2.13 -15.79
C VAL A 230 0.61 -1.75 -14.61
N LEU A 231 0.44 -0.54 -14.05
CA LEU A 231 1.19 -0.08 -12.87
C LEU A 231 0.89 -0.95 -11.64
N PHE A 232 -0.33 -1.42 -11.48
CA PHE A 232 -0.70 -2.31 -10.39
C PHE A 232 -0.05 -3.69 -10.53
N GLN A 233 -0.01 -4.24 -11.74
CA GLN A 233 0.52 -5.58 -11.99
C GLN A 233 2.05 -5.65 -11.93
N TYR A 234 2.74 -4.63 -12.44
CA TYR A 234 4.19 -4.64 -12.64
C TYR A 234 4.94 -3.62 -11.78
N GLY A 235 4.23 -2.77 -11.03
CA GLY A 235 4.85 -1.73 -10.20
C GLY A 235 5.43 -2.27 -8.89
N SER A 236 6.36 -1.50 -8.29
CA SER A 236 6.82 -1.74 -6.92
C SER A 236 5.65 -1.58 -5.91
N PRO A 237 5.76 -2.10 -4.69
CA PRO A 237 4.70 -1.99 -3.67
C PRO A 237 4.20 -0.56 -3.47
N GLU A 238 5.09 0.44 -3.52
CA GLU A 238 4.74 1.86 -3.40
C GLU A 238 3.89 2.32 -4.59
N ILE A 239 4.29 1.93 -5.83
CA ILE A 239 3.56 2.26 -7.06
C ILE A 239 2.22 1.56 -7.11
N GLN A 240 2.10 0.33 -6.58
CA GLN A 240 0.82 -0.37 -6.48
C GLN A 240 -0.19 0.39 -5.62
N GLY A 241 0.25 1.05 -4.54
CA GLY A 241 -0.60 1.93 -3.74
C GLY A 241 -1.18 3.09 -4.54
N PHE A 242 -0.34 3.77 -5.34
CA PHE A 242 -0.77 4.80 -6.29
C PHE A 242 -1.76 4.25 -7.34
N ALA A 243 -1.45 3.11 -7.94
CA ALA A 243 -2.27 2.51 -8.98
C ALA A 243 -3.68 2.12 -8.46
N LYS A 244 -3.78 1.60 -7.23
CA LYS A 244 -5.07 1.30 -6.58
C LYS A 244 -5.93 2.55 -6.42
N THR A 245 -5.36 3.62 -5.86
CA THR A 245 -6.08 4.88 -5.68
C THR A 245 -6.50 5.48 -7.01
N LEU A 246 -5.64 5.43 -8.03
CA LEU A 246 -5.93 5.90 -9.37
C LEU A 246 -7.10 5.13 -10.01
N MET A 247 -7.08 3.80 -9.99
CA MET A 247 -8.16 2.98 -10.57
C MET A 247 -9.51 3.20 -9.88
N ILE A 248 -9.52 3.21 -8.54
CA ILE A 248 -10.74 3.51 -7.77
C ILE A 248 -11.24 4.90 -8.11
N GLY A 249 -10.34 5.88 -8.15
CA GLY A 249 -10.67 7.25 -8.47
C GLY A 249 -11.24 7.45 -9.88
N ILE A 250 -10.73 6.74 -10.88
CA ILE A 250 -11.26 6.76 -12.25
C ILE A 250 -12.71 6.24 -12.27
N ILE A 251 -12.98 5.11 -11.60
CA ILE A 251 -14.32 4.53 -11.55
C ILE A 251 -15.30 5.50 -10.87
N THR A 252 -14.89 6.06 -9.73
CA THR A 252 -15.74 7.01 -8.98
C THR A 252 -15.92 8.33 -9.73
N SER A 253 -14.89 8.84 -10.42
CA SER A 253 -14.99 10.07 -11.19
C SER A 253 -15.88 9.92 -12.43
N LEU A 254 -15.85 8.78 -13.10
CA LEU A 254 -16.75 8.49 -14.19
C LEU A 254 -18.21 8.44 -13.71
N PHE A 255 -18.45 7.79 -12.59
CA PHE A 255 -19.79 7.73 -11.99
C PHE A 255 -20.30 9.11 -11.56
N THR A 256 -19.51 9.86 -10.80
CA THR A 256 -19.91 11.17 -10.28
C THR A 256 -19.97 12.23 -11.38
N GLY A 257 -18.98 12.27 -12.26
CA GLY A 257 -18.88 13.27 -13.33
C GLY A 257 -19.95 13.07 -14.41
N VAL A 258 -20.30 11.85 -14.75
CA VAL A 258 -21.28 11.59 -15.83
C VAL A 258 -22.69 11.40 -15.25
N PHE A 259 -22.86 10.46 -14.30
CA PHE A 259 -24.18 10.09 -13.82
C PHE A 259 -24.72 11.10 -12.79
N CYS A 260 -23.99 11.32 -11.69
CA CYS A 260 -24.47 12.21 -10.62
C CYS A 260 -24.56 13.68 -11.09
N SER A 261 -23.59 14.12 -11.89
CA SER A 261 -23.58 15.47 -12.47
C SER A 261 -24.79 15.68 -13.39
N LYS A 262 -25.13 14.70 -14.23
CA LYS A 262 -26.32 14.78 -15.07
C LYS A 262 -27.61 14.90 -14.26
N VAL A 263 -27.77 14.09 -13.22
CA VAL A 263 -28.93 14.16 -12.34
C VAL A 263 -29.03 15.53 -11.67
N MET A 264 -27.91 16.09 -11.22
CA MET A 264 -27.88 17.40 -10.60
C MET A 264 -28.26 18.52 -11.58
N PHE A 265 -27.73 18.50 -12.81
CA PHE A 265 -28.10 19.47 -13.85
C PHE A 265 -29.57 19.32 -14.27
N ASP A 266 -30.07 18.10 -14.41
CA ASP A 266 -31.49 17.83 -14.70
C ASP A 266 -32.39 18.39 -13.58
N TRP A 267 -32.02 18.18 -12.31
CA TRP A 267 -32.74 18.74 -11.17
C TRP A 267 -32.73 20.26 -11.17
N LEU A 268 -31.59 20.88 -11.49
CA LEU A 268 -31.41 22.33 -11.55
C LEU A 268 -32.28 22.96 -12.64
N VAL A 269 -32.30 22.37 -13.81
CA VAL A 269 -33.07 22.87 -14.98
C VAL A 269 -34.56 22.58 -14.83
N ARG A 270 -34.94 21.41 -14.33
CA ARG A 270 -36.36 21.01 -14.18
C ARG A 270 -36.98 21.51 -12.86
N GLY A 271 -36.24 21.43 -11.74
CA GLY A 271 -36.74 21.76 -10.41
C GLY A 271 -36.77 23.23 -10.15
N LEU A 272 -35.69 23.94 -10.41
CA LEU A 272 -35.58 25.39 -10.18
C LEU A 272 -36.03 26.26 -11.38
N ARG A 273 -36.44 25.62 -12.49
CA ARG A 273 -36.88 26.31 -13.73
C ARG A 273 -35.92 27.38 -14.22
N ILE A 274 -34.63 27.16 -14.07
CA ILE A 274 -33.58 28.08 -14.50
C ILE A 274 -33.59 28.12 -16.03
N GLN A 275 -34.14 29.18 -16.61
CA GLN A 275 -34.21 29.36 -18.07
C GLN A 275 -32.87 29.80 -18.67
N ARG A 276 -31.99 30.42 -17.89
CA ARG A 276 -30.64 30.82 -18.32
C ARG A 276 -29.60 30.19 -17.42
N LEU A 277 -29.01 29.07 -17.88
CA LEU A 277 -27.83 28.53 -17.27
C LEU A 277 -26.65 29.50 -17.53
N ARG A 278 -26.16 30.12 -16.45
CA ARG A 278 -24.90 30.87 -16.50
C ARG A 278 -23.75 29.86 -16.45
N VAL A 279 -23.13 29.65 -17.60
CA VAL A 279 -22.02 28.72 -17.82
C VAL A 279 -20.79 29.56 -18.24
N GLY A 280 -20.38 30.48 -17.35
CA GLY A 280 -19.20 31.30 -17.61
C GLY A 280 -19.33 32.29 -18.79
#